data_954157e2f9e166d3db2f0e61b2106831
#
_entry.id   954157e2f9e166d3db2f0e61b2106831
#
_cell.length_a   1.000
_cell.length_b   1.000
_cell.length_c   1.000
_cell.angle_alpha   90.00
_cell.angle_beta   90.00
_cell.angle_gamma   90.00
#
_symmetry.space_group_name_H-M   'P 1'
#
loop_
_entity.id
_entity.type
_entity.pdbx_description
1 polymer ?
#
loop_
_entity_poly.entity_id
_entity_poly.type
_entity_poly.pdbx_seq_one_letter_code
_entity_poly.pdbx_strand_id
1 'polypeptide(L)'
;MRFIKYKRIFAVLLAPIAIVLATLAQHYPTVTESVYSQGVYPYISGVLSWLFGWFPFSVVEVALLLLIIGGTTYIIYMITLIINDKRGRGNHMLALISTVLCATSVLYFVFISFCGLNYHRESFAVHSGLTVRASSTKELEELCAYLVEETNALREQVAEDENGVMRLSFTSDYQTAAFAPQAYQNIYGDYPVLEGFNIPRAKPVLLSRGMSHLNLAGVFSPFTFEANVNVDLPDYSIPSSMLHELAHYKGYMREDEANFLAYLAGKSCGNPDFAYSSMMLALIHSSNALYKADSDAYYAIVAQGLSNGVKRDLAANQAYWREFEGPAAQVSTTVNNVYLRTNNQKDGVQSYGRMVDLLLAEYRQVWLESVAEEDIIMN
;
A
#
# COMPACT_ATOMS: atom_id res chain seq x y z
N MET A 1 -21.14 37.74 -11.11
CA MET A 1 -20.03 37.93 -10.14
C MET A 1 -20.37 37.53 -8.69
N ARG A 2 -21.49 37.89 -8.06
CA ARG A 2 -21.86 37.44 -6.70
C ARG A 2 -21.95 35.91 -6.57
N PHE A 3 -22.58 35.22 -7.51
CA PHE A 3 -22.78 33.75 -7.47
C PHE A 3 -21.48 32.93 -7.48
N ILE A 4 -20.44 33.42 -8.19
CA ILE A 4 -19.13 32.78 -8.22
C ILE A 4 -18.37 32.95 -6.89
N LYS A 5 -18.53 34.09 -6.21
CA LYS A 5 -17.93 34.32 -4.87
C LYS A 5 -18.50 33.36 -3.82
N TYR A 6 -19.81 33.10 -3.81
CA TYR A 6 -20.42 32.18 -2.86
C TYR A 6 -19.93 30.73 -3.07
N LYS A 7 -19.86 30.25 -4.34
CA LYS A 7 -19.35 28.91 -4.65
C LYS A 7 -17.91 28.68 -4.17
N ARG A 8 -17.05 29.69 -4.30
CA ARG A 8 -15.66 29.60 -3.80
C ARG A 8 -15.58 29.55 -2.26
N ILE A 9 -16.43 30.30 -1.56
CA ILE A 9 -16.51 30.25 -0.10
C ILE A 9 -16.92 28.84 0.36
N PHE A 10 -17.95 28.25 -0.25
CA PHE A 10 -18.35 26.87 0.06
C PHE A 10 -17.24 25.87 -0.19
N ALA A 11 -16.52 25.99 -1.31
CA ALA A 11 -15.39 25.09 -1.60
C ALA A 11 -14.27 25.19 -0.55
N VAL A 12 -13.94 26.39 -0.06
CA VAL A 12 -12.92 26.57 0.98
C VAL A 12 -13.38 26.01 2.33
N LEU A 13 -14.68 26.04 2.65
CA LEU A 13 -15.23 25.48 3.88
C LEU A 13 -15.17 23.95 3.96
N LEU A 14 -14.91 23.26 2.85
CA LEU A 14 -14.76 21.80 2.84
C LEU A 14 -13.55 21.34 3.63
N ALA A 15 -12.44 22.09 3.64
CA ALA A 15 -11.25 21.70 4.39
C ALA A 15 -11.48 21.68 5.92
N PRO A 16 -12.05 22.72 6.57
CA PRO A 16 -12.43 22.63 7.98
C PRO A 16 -13.39 21.47 8.28
N ILE A 17 -14.35 21.20 7.41
CA ILE A 17 -15.27 20.06 7.58
C ILE A 17 -14.48 18.74 7.57
N ALA A 18 -13.55 18.57 6.63
CA ALA A 18 -12.68 17.38 6.57
C ALA A 18 -11.85 17.22 7.85
N ILE A 19 -11.29 18.32 8.38
CA ILE A 19 -10.54 18.29 9.64
C ILE A 19 -11.43 17.83 10.81
N VAL A 20 -12.66 18.34 10.89
CA VAL A 20 -13.62 17.91 11.93
C VAL A 20 -13.94 16.43 11.78
N LEU A 21 -14.22 15.95 10.57
CA LEU A 21 -14.48 14.52 10.32
C LEU A 21 -13.31 13.64 10.73
N ALA A 22 -12.08 13.98 10.33
CA ALA A 22 -10.87 13.24 10.71
C ALA A 22 -10.65 13.24 12.23
N THR A 23 -10.88 14.39 12.90
CA THR A 23 -10.77 14.50 14.35
C THR A 23 -11.81 13.62 15.06
N LEU A 24 -13.05 13.61 14.60
CA LEU A 24 -14.09 12.73 15.14
C LEU A 24 -13.75 11.25 14.94
N ALA A 25 -13.30 10.88 13.75
CA ALA A 25 -12.87 9.51 13.45
C ALA A 25 -11.73 9.05 14.37
N GLN A 26 -10.76 9.91 14.64
CA GLN A 26 -9.66 9.63 15.56
C GLN A 26 -10.12 9.39 17.00
N HIS A 27 -11.14 10.11 17.47
CA HIS A 27 -11.66 9.98 18.84
C HIS A 27 -12.62 8.80 19.02
N TYR A 28 -13.23 8.33 17.94
CA TYR A 28 -14.25 7.28 17.97
C TYR A 28 -13.93 6.14 16.97
N PRO A 29 -12.83 5.37 17.17
CA PRO A 29 -12.40 4.33 16.21
C PRO A 29 -13.48 3.26 15.95
N THR A 30 -14.17 2.79 16.99
CA THR A 30 -15.23 1.77 16.85
C THR A 30 -16.43 2.29 16.03
N VAL A 31 -16.79 3.57 16.18
CA VAL A 31 -17.83 4.18 15.34
C VAL A 31 -17.33 4.35 13.91
N THR A 32 -16.07 4.74 13.74
CA THR A 32 -15.44 4.83 12.41
C THR A 32 -15.44 3.48 11.73
N GLU A 33 -15.09 2.41 12.43
CA GLU A 33 -15.13 1.05 11.91
C GLU A 33 -16.54 0.65 11.46
N SER A 34 -17.52 0.72 12.37
CA SER A 34 -18.87 0.20 12.10
C SER A 34 -19.67 1.05 11.10
N VAL A 35 -19.58 2.39 11.20
CA VAL A 35 -20.39 3.29 10.37
C VAL A 35 -19.71 3.62 9.05
N TYR A 36 -18.40 3.92 9.07
CA TYR A 36 -17.70 4.34 7.88
C TYR A 36 -16.99 3.17 7.19
N SER A 37 -16.08 2.47 7.85
CA SER A 37 -15.21 1.48 7.19
C SER A 37 -15.98 0.26 6.69
N GLN A 38 -16.95 -0.23 7.47
CA GLN A 38 -17.81 -1.35 7.09
C GLN A 38 -19.16 -0.91 6.51
N GLY A 39 -19.63 0.31 6.81
CA GLY A 39 -20.91 0.82 6.35
C GLY A 39 -20.83 1.61 5.05
N VAL A 40 -20.21 2.80 5.07
CA VAL A 40 -20.23 3.76 3.94
C VAL A 40 -19.14 3.46 2.90
N TYR A 41 -17.93 3.16 3.33
CA TYR A 41 -16.75 2.97 2.47
C TYR A 41 -16.95 1.89 1.39
N PRO A 42 -17.55 0.72 1.66
CA PRO A 42 -17.79 -0.31 0.65
C PRO A 42 -18.63 0.18 -0.53
N TYR A 43 -19.62 1.03 -0.28
CA TYR A 43 -20.45 1.60 -1.35
C TYR A 43 -19.65 2.60 -2.20
N ILE A 44 -18.85 3.46 -1.57
CA ILE A 44 -17.99 4.40 -2.30
C ILE A 44 -16.99 3.63 -3.15
N SER A 45 -16.26 2.67 -2.55
CA SER A 45 -15.26 1.87 -3.24
C SER A 45 -15.87 1.04 -4.36
N GLY A 46 -17.03 0.42 -4.12
CA GLY A 46 -17.75 -0.37 -5.10
C GLY A 46 -18.19 0.43 -6.33
N VAL A 47 -18.78 1.61 -6.13
CA VAL A 47 -19.22 2.48 -7.23
C VAL A 47 -18.03 3.00 -8.03
N LEU A 48 -16.99 3.50 -7.37
CA LEU A 48 -15.84 4.07 -8.07
C LEU A 48 -14.99 2.99 -8.75
N SER A 49 -14.78 1.84 -8.13
CA SER A 49 -14.08 0.73 -8.78
C SER A 49 -14.87 0.16 -9.96
N TRP A 50 -16.22 0.12 -9.87
CA TRP A 50 -17.04 -0.23 -11.00
C TRP A 50 -16.88 0.77 -12.15
N LEU A 51 -16.90 2.08 -11.88
CA LEU A 51 -16.77 3.13 -12.90
C LEU A 51 -15.38 3.11 -13.56
N PHE A 52 -14.30 3.02 -12.77
CA PHE A 52 -12.92 3.09 -13.27
C PHE A 52 -12.32 1.71 -13.63
N GLY A 53 -12.92 0.63 -13.14
CA GLY A 53 -12.51 -0.74 -13.45
C GLY A 53 -12.61 -1.16 -14.90
N TRP A 54 -13.50 -0.52 -15.67
CA TRP A 54 -13.67 -0.77 -17.12
C TRP A 54 -12.44 -0.45 -17.95
N PHE A 55 -11.66 0.53 -17.52
CA PHE A 55 -10.48 0.95 -18.27
C PHE A 55 -9.35 -0.08 -18.08
N PRO A 56 -8.67 -0.50 -19.18
CA PRO A 56 -7.55 -1.43 -19.09
C PRO A 56 -6.26 -0.79 -18.55
N PHE A 57 -6.19 0.52 -18.43
CA PHE A 57 -5.06 1.31 -17.95
C PHE A 57 -5.41 2.06 -16.66
N SER A 58 -4.43 2.64 -16.01
CA SER A 58 -4.59 3.49 -14.83
C SER A 58 -5.22 4.83 -15.24
N VAL A 59 -6.46 5.08 -14.79
CA VAL A 59 -7.16 6.35 -15.05
C VAL A 59 -6.52 7.49 -14.26
N VAL A 60 -6.05 7.22 -13.03
CA VAL A 60 -5.37 8.25 -12.23
C VAL A 60 -4.07 8.69 -12.89
N GLU A 61 -3.32 7.79 -13.54
CA GLU A 61 -2.12 8.16 -14.31
C GLU A 61 -2.43 9.19 -15.40
N VAL A 62 -3.45 8.92 -16.20
CA VAL A 62 -3.92 9.85 -17.25
C VAL A 62 -4.42 11.16 -16.63
N ALA A 63 -5.20 11.07 -15.54
CA ALA A 63 -5.73 12.25 -14.85
C ALA A 63 -4.60 13.13 -14.28
N LEU A 64 -3.55 12.53 -13.71
CA LEU A 64 -2.37 13.25 -13.21
C LEU A 64 -1.62 13.96 -14.33
N LEU A 65 -1.41 13.31 -15.48
CA LEU A 65 -0.78 13.94 -16.64
C LEU A 65 -1.60 15.14 -17.15
N LEU A 66 -2.91 14.98 -17.27
CA LEU A 66 -3.80 16.06 -17.66
C LEU A 66 -3.82 17.19 -16.63
N LEU A 67 -3.79 16.88 -15.34
CA LEU A 67 -3.73 17.86 -14.25
C LEU A 67 -2.42 18.65 -14.29
N ILE A 68 -1.28 17.99 -14.52
CA ILE A 68 0.03 18.64 -14.64
C ILE A 68 0.03 19.59 -15.84
N ILE A 69 -0.40 19.13 -17.01
CA ILE A 69 -0.43 19.95 -18.24
C ILE A 69 -1.41 21.13 -18.07
N GLY A 70 -2.64 20.85 -17.65
CA GLY A 70 -3.69 21.86 -17.48
C GLY A 70 -3.35 22.84 -16.36
N GLY A 71 -2.86 22.36 -15.24
CA GLY A 71 -2.44 23.17 -14.09
C GLY A 71 -1.28 24.09 -14.44
N THR A 72 -0.25 23.57 -15.10
CA THR A 72 0.90 24.36 -15.56
C THR A 72 0.46 25.42 -16.57
N THR A 73 -0.34 25.05 -17.54
CA THR A 73 -0.92 26.01 -18.54
C THR A 73 -1.73 27.10 -17.86
N TYR A 74 -2.57 26.75 -16.90
CA TYR A 74 -3.36 27.71 -16.14
C TYR A 74 -2.48 28.67 -15.32
N ILE A 75 -1.44 28.16 -14.65
CA ILE A 75 -0.50 28.98 -13.87
C ILE A 75 0.24 29.96 -14.77
N ILE A 76 0.75 29.50 -15.92
CA ILE A 76 1.44 30.36 -16.92
C ILE A 76 0.49 31.44 -17.41
N TYR A 77 -0.75 31.08 -17.77
CA TYR A 77 -1.77 32.02 -18.19
C TYR A 77 -2.04 33.09 -17.12
N MET A 78 -2.24 32.70 -15.87
CA MET A 78 -2.50 33.63 -14.77
C MET A 78 -1.30 34.54 -14.47
N ILE A 79 -0.07 34.02 -14.53
CA ILE A 79 1.14 34.83 -14.39
C ILE A 79 1.23 35.87 -15.52
N THR A 80 0.91 35.49 -16.75
CA THR A 80 0.91 36.40 -17.90
C THR A 80 -0.11 37.55 -17.70
N LEU A 81 -1.31 37.26 -17.20
CA LEU A 81 -2.31 38.28 -16.87
C LEU A 81 -1.83 39.21 -15.76
N ILE A 82 -1.22 38.65 -14.68
CA ILE A 82 -0.68 39.43 -13.56
C ILE A 82 0.42 40.40 -14.02
N ILE A 83 1.23 40.01 -14.98
CA ILE A 83 2.34 40.85 -15.51
C ILE A 83 1.78 41.93 -16.45
N ASN A 84 0.90 41.57 -17.40
CA ASN A 84 0.47 42.45 -18.48
C ASN A 84 -0.67 43.40 -18.12
N ASP A 85 -1.62 42.97 -17.28
CA ASP A 85 -2.73 43.81 -16.82
C ASP A 85 -2.44 44.47 -15.46
N LYS A 86 -1.72 45.59 -15.53
CA LYS A 86 -1.34 46.33 -14.29
C LYS A 86 -2.54 46.82 -13.47
N ARG A 87 -3.68 47.12 -14.13
CA ARG A 87 -4.90 47.61 -13.43
C ARG A 87 -5.67 46.47 -12.78
N GLY A 88 -5.72 45.32 -13.41
CA GLY A 88 -6.42 44.12 -12.91
C GLY A 88 -5.54 43.19 -12.06
N ARG A 89 -4.24 43.49 -11.88
CA ARG A 89 -3.26 42.61 -11.22
C ARG A 89 -3.75 42.00 -9.90
N GLY A 90 -4.29 42.83 -9.01
CA GLY A 90 -4.80 42.37 -7.73
C GLY A 90 -5.95 41.37 -7.84
N ASN A 91 -6.84 41.58 -8.83
CA ASN A 91 -7.93 40.65 -9.09
C ASN A 91 -7.43 39.31 -9.65
N HIS A 92 -6.42 39.33 -10.52
CA HIS A 92 -5.81 38.11 -11.08
C HIS A 92 -5.05 37.32 -10.00
N MET A 93 -4.31 37.99 -9.12
CA MET A 93 -3.66 37.36 -7.96
C MET A 93 -4.70 36.70 -7.03
N LEU A 94 -5.75 37.45 -6.69
CA LEU A 94 -6.82 36.90 -5.83
C LEU A 94 -7.53 35.71 -6.49
N ALA A 95 -7.74 35.78 -7.82
CA ALA A 95 -8.32 34.69 -8.58
C ALA A 95 -7.45 33.43 -8.54
N LEU A 96 -6.12 33.56 -8.75
CA LEU A 96 -5.18 32.46 -8.68
C LEU A 96 -5.16 31.83 -7.28
N ILE A 97 -4.93 32.63 -6.25
CA ILE A 97 -4.88 32.17 -4.84
C ILE A 97 -6.20 31.47 -4.48
N SER A 98 -7.33 32.09 -4.78
CA SER A 98 -8.64 31.48 -4.46
C SER A 98 -8.91 30.20 -5.23
N THR A 99 -8.41 30.07 -6.46
CA THR A 99 -8.55 28.82 -7.23
C THR A 99 -7.70 27.70 -6.61
N VAL A 100 -6.46 27.98 -6.25
CA VAL A 100 -5.58 27.02 -5.58
C VAL A 100 -6.19 26.59 -4.23
N LEU A 101 -6.62 27.54 -3.40
CA LEU A 101 -7.25 27.23 -2.12
C LEU A 101 -8.53 26.37 -2.27
N CYS A 102 -9.38 26.69 -3.25
CA CYS A 102 -10.57 25.88 -3.53
C CYS A 102 -10.20 24.47 -3.99
N ALA A 103 -9.25 24.34 -4.92
CA ALA A 103 -8.83 23.04 -5.43
C ALA A 103 -8.23 22.17 -4.31
N THR A 104 -7.32 22.72 -3.52
CA THR A 104 -6.71 22.01 -2.38
C THR A 104 -7.77 21.61 -1.35
N SER A 105 -8.73 22.50 -1.03
CA SER A 105 -9.79 22.22 -0.08
C SER A 105 -10.72 21.08 -0.54
N VAL A 106 -11.09 21.09 -1.81
CA VAL A 106 -11.92 20.02 -2.42
C VAL A 106 -11.15 18.69 -2.42
N LEU A 107 -9.90 18.69 -2.90
CA LEU A 107 -9.08 17.48 -2.94
C LEU A 107 -8.86 16.89 -1.54
N TYR A 108 -8.59 17.73 -0.56
CA TYR A 108 -8.43 17.30 0.84
C TYR A 108 -9.72 16.71 1.40
N PHE A 109 -10.86 17.37 1.18
CA PHE A 109 -12.15 16.84 1.61
C PHE A 109 -12.50 15.50 0.97
N VAL A 110 -12.27 15.37 -0.34
CA VAL A 110 -12.49 14.11 -1.07
C VAL A 110 -11.55 13.02 -0.54
N PHE A 111 -10.27 13.33 -0.35
CA PHE A 111 -9.31 12.40 0.25
C PHE A 111 -9.78 11.89 1.61
N ILE A 112 -10.12 12.79 2.54
CA ILE A 112 -10.60 12.40 3.87
C ILE A 112 -11.89 11.58 3.79
N SER A 113 -12.85 12.03 2.99
CA SER A 113 -14.17 11.38 2.88
C SER A 113 -14.13 10.05 2.13
N PHE A 114 -13.15 9.81 1.26
CA PHE A 114 -13.07 8.60 0.45
C PHE A 114 -12.13 7.55 1.03
N CYS A 115 -11.05 7.95 1.73
CA CYS A 115 -10.15 6.98 2.36
C CYS A 115 -9.53 7.43 3.68
N GLY A 116 -9.35 8.74 3.88
CA GLY A 116 -8.59 9.27 5.03
C GLY A 116 -9.16 8.88 6.39
N LEU A 117 -10.48 8.71 6.50
CA LEU A 117 -11.12 8.26 7.74
C LEU A 117 -10.67 6.83 8.14
N ASN A 118 -10.33 5.98 7.17
CA ASN A 118 -9.85 4.61 7.41
C ASN A 118 -8.48 4.54 8.12
N TYR A 119 -7.70 5.63 8.18
CA TYR A 119 -6.51 5.66 9.04
C TYR A 119 -6.84 5.56 10.53
N HIS A 120 -8.10 5.83 10.88
CA HIS A 120 -8.61 5.85 12.26
C HIS A 120 -9.52 4.65 12.58
N ARG A 121 -9.67 3.70 11.66
CA ARG A 121 -10.42 2.46 11.91
C ARG A 121 -9.73 1.59 12.96
N GLU A 122 -10.45 0.62 13.52
CA GLU A 122 -9.87 -0.41 14.36
C GLU A 122 -8.79 -1.21 13.62
N SER A 123 -7.80 -1.74 14.36
CA SER A 123 -6.71 -2.48 13.75
C SER A 123 -7.19 -3.84 13.23
N PHE A 124 -6.53 -4.34 12.19
CA PHE A 124 -6.80 -5.68 11.67
C PHE A 124 -6.64 -6.76 12.74
N ALA A 125 -5.68 -6.62 13.66
CA ALA A 125 -5.49 -7.54 14.78
C ALA A 125 -6.75 -7.72 15.64
N VAL A 126 -7.56 -6.66 15.85
CA VAL A 126 -8.81 -6.75 16.61
C VAL A 126 -9.84 -7.63 15.90
N HIS A 127 -9.91 -7.53 14.57
CA HIS A 127 -10.90 -8.25 13.76
C HIS A 127 -10.47 -9.67 13.39
N SER A 128 -9.15 -9.92 13.34
CA SER A 128 -8.59 -11.25 13.04
C SER A 128 -8.43 -12.16 14.26
N GLY A 129 -8.64 -11.62 15.47
CA GLY A 129 -8.40 -12.37 16.71
C GLY A 129 -6.90 -12.55 17.05
N LEU A 130 -6.00 -11.92 16.29
CA LEU A 130 -4.56 -12.00 16.54
C LEU A 130 -4.17 -11.27 17.83
N THR A 131 -3.46 -11.96 18.71
CA THR A 131 -2.95 -11.36 19.95
C THR A 131 -1.57 -10.76 19.72
N VAL A 132 -1.53 -9.48 19.44
CA VAL A 132 -0.28 -8.70 19.32
C VAL A 132 0.24 -8.37 20.71
N ARG A 133 1.46 -8.85 21.03
CA ARG A 133 2.17 -8.59 22.30
C ARG A 133 3.67 -8.40 22.05
N ALA A 134 4.37 -7.89 23.04
CA ALA A 134 5.83 -7.86 23.00
C ALA A 134 6.39 -9.28 22.77
N SER A 135 7.37 -9.38 21.88
CA SER A 135 8.00 -10.63 21.48
C SER A 135 9.46 -10.66 21.93
N SER A 136 9.95 -11.85 22.22
CA SER A 136 11.36 -12.07 22.49
C SER A 136 12.17 -12.17 21.19
N THR A 137 13.50 -11.96 21.28
CA THR A 137 14.39 -12.18 20.14
C THR A 137 14.33 -13.63 19.68
N LYS A 138 14.15 -14.59 20.61
CA LYS A 138 14.00 -16.00 20.28
C LYS A 138 12.77 -16.29 19.42
N GLU A 139 11.61 -15.71 19.72
CA GLU A 139 10.41 -15.86 18.89
C GLU A 139 10.64 -15.27 17.48
N LEU A 140 11.41 -14.18 17.39
CA LEU A 140 11.78 -13.59 16.09
C LEU A 140 12.77 -14.47 15.31
N GLU A 141 13.71 -15.13 15.99
CA GLU A 141 14.61 -16.13 15.40
C GLU A 141 13.83 -17.31 14.82
N GLU A 142 12.88 -17.86 15.58
CA GLU A 142 12.02 -18.98 15.17
C GLU A 142 11.16 -18.59 13.95
N LEU A 143 10.55 -17.40 13.95
CA LEU A 143 9.83 -16.87 12.79
C LEU A 143 10.76 -16.73 11.57
N CYS A 144 11.96 -16.18 11.74
CA CYS A 144 12.90 -16.02 10.64
C CYS A 144 13.36 -17.37 10.08
N ALA A 145 13.60 -18.37 10.94
CA ALA A 145 13.95 -19.72 10.49
C ALA A 145 12.83 -20.35 9.66
N TYR A 146 11.58 -20.26 10.13
CA TYR A 146 10.40 -20.68 9.37
C TYR A 146 10.30 -19.98 8.01
N LEU A 147 10.42 -18.65 8.00
CA LEU A 147 10.31 -17.87 6.74
C LEU A 147 11.44 -18.21 5.76
N VAL A 148 12.65 -18.51 6.24
CA VAL A 148 13.78 -18.97 5.40
C VAL A 148 13.45 -20.31 4.75
N GLU A 149 12.94 -21.27 5.52
CA GLU A 149 12.58 -22.60 5.02
C GLU A 149 11.48 -22.52 3.96
N GLU A 150 10.37 -21.85 4.26
CA GLU A 150 9.25 -21.68 3.34
C GLU A 150 9.64 -20.91 2.07
N THR A 151 10.42 -19.83 2.23
CA THR A 151 10.88 -19.05 1.07
C THR A 151 11.78 -19.88 0.14
N ASN A 152 12.68 -20.69 0.71
CA ASN A 152 13.53 -21.58 -0.09
C ASN A 152 12.69 -22.63 -0.82
N ALA A 153 11.71 -23.24 -0.16
CA ALA A 153 10.83 -24.25 -0.75
C ALA A 153 9.97 -23.68 -1.89
N LEU A 154 9.43 -22.47 -1.70
CA LEU A 154 8.66 -21.79 -2.74
C LEU A 154 9.52 -21.32 -3.90
N ARG A 155 10.79 -20.95 -3.63
CA ARG A 155 11.74 -20.55 -4.69
C ARG A 155 12.00 -21.66 -5.72
N GLU A 156 11.93 -22.91 -5.32
CA GLU A 156 12.08 -24.06 -6.22
C GLU A 156 10.86 -24.28 -7.12
N GLN A 157 9.73 -23.65 -6.82
CA GLN A 157 8.46 -23.81 -7.53
C GLN A 157 8.21 -22.72 -8.58
N VAL A 158 9.01 -21.64 -8.58
CA VAL A 158 8.85 -20.51 -9.49
C VAL A 158 9.84 -20.60 -10.67
N ALA A 159 9.46 -19.99 -11.79
CA ALA A 159 10.33 -19.91 -12.96
C ALA A 159 11.51 -18.94 -12.72
N GLU A 160 12.57 -19.11 -13.50
CA GLU A 160 13.73 -18.21 -13.48
C GLU A 160 14.17 -17.83 -14.90
N ASP A 161 14.87 -16.71 -15.01
CA ASP A 161 15.47 -16.25 -16.23
C ASP A 161 16.84 -16.94 -16.50
N GLU A 162 17.54 -16.52 -17.56
CA GLU A 162 18.86 -17.03 -17.93
C GLU A 162 19.96 -16.76 -16.88
N ASN A 163 19.74 -15.80 -15.98
CA ASN A 163 20.63 -15.44 -14.87
C ASN A 163 20.26 -16.17 -13.58
N GLY A 164 19.19 -16.98 -13.60
CA GLY A 164 18.67 -17.68 -12.45
C GLY A 164 17.95 -16.75 -11.46
N VAL A 165 17.44 -15.60 -11.93
CA VAL A 165 16.58 -14.68 -11.15
C VAL A 165 15.13 -15.08 -11.39
N MET A 166 14.31 -15.02 -10.34
CA MET A 166 12.87 -15.35 -10.41
C MET A 166 12.17 -14.56 -11.50
N ARG A 167 11.34 -15.25 -12.28
CA ARG A 167 10.49 -14.67 -13.30
C ARG A 167 9.04 -15.12 -13.13
N LEU A 168 8.12 -14.18 -13.35
CA LEU A 168 6.69 -14.47 -13.30
C LEU A 168 6.29 -15.47 -14.38
N SER A 169 5.48 -16.48 -14.02
CA SER A 169 4.93 -17.47 -14.93
C SER A 169 3.80 -16.95 -15.81
N PHE A 170 3.20 -15.82 -15.44
CA PHE A 170 2.15 -15.15 -16.21
C PHE A 170 2.71 -14.55 -17.51
N THR A 171 1.92 -14.58 -18.58
CA THR A 171 2.34 -14.07 -19.89
C THR A 171 2.33 -12.55 -20.00
N SER A 172 1.72 -11.86 -19.03
CA SER A 172 1.66 -10.39 -18.97
C SER A 172 1.30 -9.89 -17.58
N ASP A 173 1.72 -8.65 -17.27
CA ASP A 173 1.35 -7.96 -16.01
C ASP A 173 -0.17 -7.84 -15.82
N TYR A 174 -0.93 -7.76 -16.91
CA TYR A 174 -2.39 -7.77 -16.84
C TYR A 174 -2.98 -9.09 -16.35
N GLN A 175 -2.36 -10.22 -16.67
CA GLN A 175 -2.78 -11.52 -16.16
C GLN A 175 -2.42 -11.65 -14.69
N THR A 176 -1.22 -11.25 -14.29
CA THR A 176 -0.82 -11.17 -12.89
C THR A 176 -1.79 -10.30 -12.10
N ALA A 177 -2.10 -9.11 -12.60
CA ALA A 177 -3.04 -8.18 -11.96
C ALA A 177 -4.47 -8.72 -11.88
N ALA A 178 -4.91 -9.52 -12.86
CA ALA A 178 -6.24 -10.15 -12.86
C ALA A 178 -6.35 -11.31 -11.85
N PHE A 179 -5.24 -11.95 -11.49
CA PHE A 179 -5.18 -13.01 -10.49
C PHE A 179 -5.23 -12.46 -9.05
N ALA A 180 -4.63 -11.29 -8.79
CA ALA A 180 -4.48 -10.73 -7.45
C ALA A 180 -5.79 -10.68 -6.61
N PRO A 181 -6.99 -10.36 -7.14
CA PRO A 181 -8.25 -10.41 -6.38
C PRO A 181 -8.59 -11.79 -5.82
N GLN A 182 -8.25 -12.88 -6.54
CA GLN A 182 -8.52 -14.24 -6.12
C GLN A 182 -7.74 -14.60 -4.84
N ALA A 183 -6.53 -14.08 -4.67
CA ALA A 183 -5.73 -14.30 -3.47
C ALA A 183 -6.47 -13.82 -2.20
N TYR A 184 -7.14 -12.67 -2.26
CA TYR A 184 -7.97 -12.19 -1.15
C TYR A 184 -9.22 -13.04 -0.92
N GLN A 185 -9.86 -13.53 -1.98
CA GLN A 185 -11.06 -14.36 -1.86
C GLN A 185 -10.78 -15.66 -1.10
N ASN A 186 -9.58 -16.22 -1.26
CA ASN A 186 -9.17 -17.45 -0.60
C ASN A 186 -9.08 -17.32 0.93
N ILE A 187 -8.87 -16.12 1.47
CA ILE A 187 -8.75 -15.88 2.92
C ILE A 187 -10.02 -15.33 3.57
N TYR A 188 -11.15 -15.23 2.84
CA TYR A 188 -12.40 -14.72 3.43
C TYR A 188 -12.98 -15.65 4.50
N GLY A 189 -12.77 -16.98 4.36
CA GLY A 189 -13.20 -17.95 5.36
C GLY A 189 -12.53 -17.72 6.71
N ASP A 190 -11.24 -17.43 6.70
CA ASP A 190 -10.44 -17.20 7.91
C ASP A 190 -10.61 -15.77 8.44
N TYR A 191 -10.83 -14.81 7.55
CA TYR A 191 -10.96 -13.39 7.88
C TYR A 191 -12.23 -12.76 7.27
N PRO A 192 -13.42 -13.05 7.83
CA PRO A 192 -14.71 -12.57 7.29
C PRO A 192 -14.82 -11.04 7.18
N VAL A 193 -14.05 -10.29 8.00
CA VAL A 193 -13.99 -8.82 7.93
C VAL A 193 -13.50 -8.32 6.57
N LEU A 194 -12.81 -9.17 5.80
CA LEU A 194 -12.35 -8.87 4.45
C LEU A 194 -13.40 -9.19 3.37
N GLU A 195 -14.46 -9.92 3.71
CA GLU A 195 -15.56 -10.22 2.78
C GLU A 195 -16.37 -8.95 2.44
N GLY A 196 -17.23 -9.05 1.43
CA GLY A 196 -18.16 -7.96 1.07
C GLY A 196 -17.60 -6.90 0.12
N PHE A 197 -16.30 -6.90 -0.14
CA PHE A 197 -15.68 -5.98 -1.08
C PHE A 197 -15.44 -6.68 -2.42
N ASN A 198 -16.06 -6.17 -3.47
CA ASN A 198 -15.73 -6.59 -4.83
C ASN A 198 -14.35 -6.00 -5.18
N ILE A 199 -13.31 -6.81 -5.12
CA ILE A 199 -11.94 -6.35 -5.37
C ILE A 199 -11.71 -6.19 -6.88
N PRO A 200 -11.34 -4.99 -7.37
CA PRO A 200 -10.92 -4.82 -8.74
C PRO A 200 -9.54 -5.46 -8.97
N ARG A 201 -9.20 -5.72 -10.22
CA ARG A 201 -7.81 -6.05 -10.56
C ARG A 201 -6.88 -4.87 -10.25
N ALA A 202 -5.64 -5.15 -9.92
CA ALA A 202 -4.61 -4.12 -9.86
C ALA A 202 -4.38 -3.49 -11.27
N LYS A 203 -3.79 -2.31 -11.31
CA LYS A 203 -3.52 -1.56 -12.55
C LYS A 203 -2.01 -1.45 -12.78
N PRO A 204 -1.45 -2.20 -13.72
CA PRO A 204 -0.09 -1.95 -14.20
C PRO A 204 0.03 -0.50 -14.71
N VAL A 205 1.00 0.24 -14.17
CA VAL A 205 1.24 1.64 -14.53
C VAL A 205 2.12 1.71 -15.79
N LEU A 206 1.74 2.53 -16.78
CA LEU A 206 2.52 2.69 -18.01
C LEU A 206 3.87 3.40 -17.76
N LEU A 207 3.88 4.37 -16.83
CA LEU A 207 5.08 5.09 -16.42
C LEU A 207 5.76 4.44 -15.20
N SER A 208 5.77 3.12 -15.12
CA SER A 208 6.36 2.34 -14.02
C SER A 208 7.79 2.76 -13.70
N ARG A 209 8.65 2.92 -14.72
CA ARG A 209 10.03 3.42 -14.52
C ARG A 209 10.09 4.81 -13.90
N GLY A 210 9.10 5.67 -14.15
CA GLY A 210 8.93 6.95 -13.45
C GLY A 210 8.64 6.78 -11.95
N MET A 211 7.85 5.76 -11.59
CA MET A 211 7.61 5.39 -10.18
C MET A 211 8.89 4.92 -9.51
N SER A 212 9.74 4.16 -10.21
CA SER A 212 11.03 3.70 -9.69
C SER A 212 11.95 4.87 -9.32
N HIS A 213 12.01 5.92 -10.15
CA HIS A 213 12.72 7.16 -9.82
C HIS A 213 12.17 7.90 -8.58
N LEU A 214 10.92 7.64 -8.22
CA LEU A 214 10.28 8.15 -7.01
C LEU A 214 10.32 7.16 -5.84
N ASN A 215 11.02 6.02 -5.98
CA ASN A 215 11.09 4.96 -4.97
C ASN A 215 9.69 4.43 -4.57
N LEU A 216 8.82 4.22 -5.57
CA LEU A 216 7.45 3.77 -5.36
C LEU A 216 7.22 2.40 -6.03
N ALA A 217 6.79 1.42 -5.24
CA ALA A 217 6.37 0.10 -5.72
C ALA A 217 4.90 0.09 -6.17
N GLY A 218 4.06 0.86 -5.52
CA GLY A 218 2.66 1.01 -5.84
C GLY A 218 2.08 2.29 -5.26
N VAL A 219 0.85 2.62 -5.63
CA VAL A 219 0.06 3.73 -5.06
C VAL A 219 -1.42 3.43 -5.22
N PHE A 220 -2.13 3.32 -4.11
CA PHE A 220 -3.58 3.34 -4.13
C PHE A 220 -4.09 4.76 -4.38
N SER A 221 -5.00 4.91 -5.34
CA SER A 221 -5.65 6.19 -5.61
C SER A 221 -7.00 6.30 -4.91
N PRO A 222 -7.16 7.16 -3.91
CA PRO A 222 -8.45 7.37 -3.24
C PRO A 222 -9.49 8.10 -4.13
N PHE A 223 -9.07 8.66 -5.26
CA PHE A 223 -9.94 9.40 -6.17
C PHE A 223 -10.59 8.52 -7.23
N THR A 224 -9.91 7.45 -7.61
CA THR A 224 -10.37 6.50 -8.64
C THR A 224 -10.54 5.08 -8.09
N PHE A 225 -10.12 4.83 -6.85
CA PHE A 225 -10.09 3.51 -6.20
C PHE A 225 -9.32 2.46 -7.03
N GLU A 226 -8.24 2.90 -7.66
CA GLU A 226 -7.34 2.05 -8.41
C GLU A 226 -6.11 1.69 -7.57
N ALA A 227 -5.78 0.41 -7.53
CA ALA A 227 -4.53 -0.14 -7.00
C ALA A 227 -3.47 -0.10 -8.11
N ASN A 228 -2.68 0.97 -8.18
CA ASN A 228 -1.71 1.21 -9.24
C ASN A 228 -0.36 0.63 -8.85
N VAL A 229 0.23 -0.21 -9.70
CA VAL A 229 1.45 -0.95 -9.38
C VAL A 229 2.53 -0.71 -10.42
N ASN A 230 3.71 -0.45 -9.93
CA ASN A 230 4.93 -0.39 -10.71
C ASN A 230 5.30 -1.79 -11.20
N VAL A 231 5.28 -2.01 -12.50
CA VAL A 231 5.63 -3.30 -13.13
C VAL A 231 7.03 -3.30 -13.78
N ASP A 232 7.84 -2.25 -13.52
CA ASP A 232 9.28 -2.22 -13.85
C ASP A 232 10.14 -2.87 -12.74
N LEU A 233 9.50 -3.27 -11.63
CA LEU A 233 10.16 -3.89 -10.47
C LEU A 233 10.69 -5.29 -10.81
N PRO A 234 11.66 -5.82 -10.02
CA PRO A 234 11.98 -7.24 -10.05
C PRO A 234 10.73 -8.11 -9.86
N ASP A 235 10.57 -9.10 -10.71
CA ASP A 235 9.34 -9.90 -10.85
C ASP A 235 8.79 -10.43 -9.52
N TYR A 236 9.67 -10.87 -8.61
CA TYR A 236 9.24 -11.41 -7.33
C TYR A 236 8.51 -10.40 -6.44
N SER A 237 8.71 -9.10 -6.63
CA SER A 237 8.10 -8.07 -5.78
C SER A 237 6.76 -7.55 -6.33
N ILE A 238 6.43 -7.82 -7.60
CA ILE A 238 5.22 -7.32 -8.26
C ILE A 238 3.94 -7.91 -7.63
N PRO A 239 3.78 -9.23 -7.40
CA PRO A 239 2.57 -9.79 -6.84
C PRO A 239 2.26 -9.27 -5.43
N SER A 240 3.25 -9.23 -4.53
CA SER A 240 3.04 -8.70 -3.18
C SER A 240 2.72 -7.20 -3.18
N SER A 241 3.30 -6.41 -4.11
CA SER A 241 2.93 -5.02 -4.30
C SER A 241 1.48 -4.87 -4.78
N MET A 242 1.02 -5.73 -5.69
CA MET A 242 -0.40 -5.75 -6.10
C MET A 242 -1.33 -6.03 -4.92
N LEU A 243 -1.00 -7.02 -4.09
CA LEU A 243 -1.80 -7.36 -2.92
C LEU A 243 -1.79 -6.25 -1.86
N HIS A 244 -0.66 -5.57 -1.69
CA HIS A 244 -0.54 -4.42 -0.79
C HIS A 244 -1.47 -3.27 -1.21
N GLU A 245 -1.46 -2.87 -2.49
CA GLU A 245 -2.35 -1.82 -2.98
C GLU A 245 -3.84 -2.23 -2.91
N LEU A 246 -4.13 -3.51 -3.05
CA LEU A 246 -5.48 -4.05 -2.85
C LEU A 246 -5.89 -4.08 -1.37
N ALA A 247 -4.95 -4.16 -0.41
CA ALA A 247 -5.27 -3.96 1.01
C ALA A 247 -5.75 -2.52 1.28
N HIS A 248 -5.11 -1.53 0.66
CA HIS A 248 -5.59 -0.16 0.71
C HIS A 248 -6.98 0.01 0.09
N TYR A 249 -7.24 -0.67 -1.02
CA TYR A 249 -8.60 -0.74 -1.58
C TYR A 249 -9.62 -1.32 -0.59
N LYS A 250 -9.22 -2.30 0.24
CA LYS A 250 -10.02 -2.86 1.33
C LYS A 250 -10.21 -1.92 2.53
N GLY A 251 -9.63 -0.72 2.50
CA GLY A 251 -9.71 0.26 3.56
C GLY A 251 -8.67 0.10 4.66
N TYR A 252 -7.69 -0.78 4.51
CA TYR A 252 -6.55 -0.89 5.44
C TYR A 252 -5.45 0.07 5.00
N MET A 253 -5.48 1.29 5.55
CA MET A 253 -4.59 2.39 5.13
C MET A 253 -3.25 2.40 5.87
N ARG A 254 -3.08 1.59 6.92
CA ARG A 254 -1.81 1.48 7.63
C ARG A 254 -0.89 0.51 6.89
N GLU A 255 0.34 0.94 6.67
CA GLU A 255 1.33 0.21 5.88
C GLU A 255 1.69 -1.17 6.47
N ASP A 256 1.77 -1.25 7.81
CA ASP A 256 1.99 -2.49 8.54
C ASP A 256 0.88 -3.51 8.28
N GLU A 257 -0.37 -3.07 8.31
CA GLU A 257 -1.53 -3.92 8.02
C GLU A 257 -1.62 -4.27 6.53
N ALA A 258 -1.35 -3.32 5.63
CA ALA A 258 -1.38 -3.57 4.20
C ALA A 258 -0.32 -4.61 3.77
N ASN A 259 0.90 -4.51 4.31
CA ASN A 259 1.94 -5.50 4.10
C ASN A 259 1.57 -6.87 4.68
N PHE A 260 1.00 -6.91 5.88
CA PHE A 260 0.57 -8.14 6.50
C PHE A 260 -0.58 -8.82 5.73
N LEU A 261 -1.55 -8.05 5.26
CA LEU A 261 -2.63 -8.56 4.41
C LEU A 261 -2.13 -9.07 3.07
N ALA A 262 -1.13 -8.41 2.46
CA ALA A 262 -0.48 -8.91 1.26
C ALA A 262 0.21 -10.25 1.50
N TYR A 263 0.88 -10.42 2.64
CA TYR A 263 1.45 -11.70 3.04
C TYR A 263 0.37 -12.78 3.22
N LEU A 264 -0.68 -12.52 3.99
CA LEU A 264 -1.76 -13.48 4.24
C LEU A 264 -2.45 -13.94 2.95
N ALA A 265 -2.82 -12.99 2.09
CA ALA A 265 -3.50 -13.29 0.84
C ALA A 265 -2.61 -14.08 -0.11
N GLY A 266 -1.35 -13.71 -0.25
CA GLY A 266 -0.44 -14.35 -1.19
C GLY A 266 -0.03 -15.76 -0.75
N LYS A 267 0.29 -15.98 0.52
CA LYS A 267 0.69 -17.33 0.99
C LYS A 267 -0.41 -18.37 0.81
N SER A 268 -1.67 -17.97 0.88
CA SER A 268 -2.83 -18.87 0.84
C SER A 268 -3.48 -18.97 -0.54
N CYS A 269 -2.94 -18.31 -1.58
CA CYS A 269 -3.61 -18.18 -2.87
C CYS A 269 -3.47 -19.41 -3.79
N GLY A 270 -2.61 -20.37 -3.49
CA GLY A 270 -2.36 -21.56 -4.30
C GLY A 270 -1.57 -21.31 -5.60
N ASN A 271 -1.02 -20.11 -5.80
CA ASN A 271 -0.16 -19.78 -6.93
C ASN A 271 1.28 -19.56 -6.43
N PRO A 272 2.30 -20.27 -6.96
CA PRO A 272 3.67 -20.19 -6.47
C PRO A 272 4.29 -18.79 -6.59
N ASP A 273 4.02 -18.02 -7.66
CA ASP A 273 4.57 -16.68 -7.85
C ASP A 273 4.10 -15.72 -6.75
N PHE A 274 2.79 -15.75 -6.45
CA PHE A 274 2.21 -14.93 -5.39
C PHE A 274 2.65 -15.38 -4.00
N ALA A 275 2.69 -16.69 -3.76
CA ALA A 275 3.15 -17.24 -2.49
C ALA A 275 4.62 -16.89 -2.22
N TYR A 276 5.49 -17.07 -3.20
CA TYR A 276 6.90 -16.70 -3.10
C TYR A 276 7.08 -15.19 -2.85
N SER A 277 6.40 -14.37 -3.65
CA SER A 277 6.45 -12.91 -3.51
C SER A 277 6.04 -12.44 -2.09
N SER A 278 4.98 -13.01 -1.56
CA SER A 278 4.45 -12.67 -0.24
C SER A 278 5.32 -13.18 0.89
N MET A 279 5.93 -14.37 0.73
CA MET A 279 6.88 -14.91 1.68
C MET A 279 8.18 -14.10 1.70
N MET A 280 8.67 -13.65 0.53
CA MET A 280 9.81 -12.72 0.41
C MET A 280 9.53 -11.39 1.12
N LEU A 281 8.32 -10.85 1.02
CA LEU A 281 7.92 -9.64 1.74
C LEU A 281 8.04 -9.85 3.26
N ALA A 282 7.48 -10.93 3.80
CA ALA A 282 7.56 -11.27 5.22
C ALA A 282 9.01 -11.50 5.68
N LEU A 283 9.78 -12.25 4.89
CA LEU A 283 11.19 -12.52 5.16
C LEU A 283 12.03 -11.23 5.23
N ILE A 284 11.87 -10.31 4.28
CA ILE A 284 12.61 -9.05 4.25
C ILE A 284 12.31 -8.21 5.50
N HIS A 285 11.04 -8.08 5.90
CA HIS A 285 10.67 -7.34 7.09
C HIS A 285 11.18 -7.98 8.37
N SER A 286 11.01 -9.29 8.53
CA SER A 286 11.42 -10.02 9.72
C SER A 286 12.95 -10.10 9.85
N SER A 287 13.67 -10.35 8.76
CA SER A 287 15.13 -10.38 8.75
C SER A 287 15.77 -9.03 9.07
N ASN A 288 15.17 -7.92 8.59
CA ASN A 288 15.60 -6.57 8.96
C ASN A 288 15.39 -6.28 10.46
N ALA A 289 14.31 -6.79 11.04
CA ALA A 289 14.05 -6.68 12.48
C ALA A 289 15.05 -7.52 13.28
N LEU A 290 15.31 -8.76 12.85
CA LEU A 290 16.28 -9.65 13.49
C LEU A 290 17.69 -9.07 13.43
N TYR A 291 18.13 -8.54 12.28
CA TYR A 291 19.44 -7.89 12.14
C TYR A 291 19.64 -6.74 13.13
N LYS A 292 18.59 -5.97 13.40
CA LYS A 292 18.62 -4.87 14.38
C LYS A 292 18.62 -5.37 15.84
N ALA A 293 17.95 -6.48 16.12
CA ALA A 293 17.83 -7.05 17.46
C ALA A 293 19.05 -7.92 17.83
N ASP A 294 19.49 -8.76 16.90
CA ASP A 294 20.63 -9.67 17.02
C ASP A 294 21.24 -9.95 15.64
N SER A 295 22.35 -9.29 15.34
CA SER A 295 23.05 -9.46 14.07
C SER A 295 23.69 -10.84 13.91
N ASP A 296 24.14 -11.47 14.98
CA ASP A 296 24.80 -12.77 14.93
C ASP A 296 23.75 -13.86 14.61
N ALA A 297 22.60 -13.80 15.25
CA ALA A 297 21.45 -14.65 14.93
C ALA A 297 20.98 -14.45 13.46
N TYR A 298 20.94 -13.22 12.98
CA TYR A 298 20.63 -12.94 11.56
C TYR A 298 21.61 -13.64 10.61
N TYR A 299 22.92 -13.54 10.86
CA TYR A 299 23.91 -14.20 10.00
C TYR A 299 23.80 -15.72 10.06
N ALA A 300 23.57 -16.29 11.23
CA ALA A 300 23.44 -17.73 11.42
C ALA A 300 22.18 -18.30 10.77
N ILE A 301 21.03 -17.64 10.92
CA ILE A 301 19.72 -18.15 10.47
C ILE A 301 19.43 -17.70 9.03
N VAL A 302 19.49 -16.40 8.77
CA VAL A 302 19.03 -15.84 7.49
C VAL A 302 20.13 -15.88 6.44
N ALA A 303 21.27 -15.22 6.69
CA ALA A 303 22.30 -15.07 5.66
C ALA A 303 22.90 -16.42 5.21
N GLN A 304 23.06 -17.38 6.13
CA GLN A 304 23.52 -18.73 5.79
C GLN A 304 22.39 -19.63 5.29
N GLY A 305 21.19 -19.53 5.87
CA GLY A 305 20.06 -20.39 5.56
C GLY A 305 19.41 -20.18 4.19
N LEU A 306 19.52 -18.97 3.60
CA LEU A 306 18.93 -18.68 2.29
C LEU A 306 19.58 -19.47 1.17
N SER A 307 18.75 -20.00 0.26
CA SER A 307 19.20 -20.68 -0.96
C SER A 307 19.87 -19.69 -1.93
N ASN A 308 20.64 -20.22 -2.87
CA ASN A 308 21.30 -19.42 -3.90
C ASN A 308 20.28 -18.68 -4.80
N GLY A 309 19.10 -19.28 -5.06
CA GLY A 309 18.03 -18.66 -5.82
C GLY A 309 17.51 -17.39 -5.13
N VAL A 310 17.14 -17.51 -3.85
CA VAL A 310 16.68 -16.36 -3.05
C VAL A 310 17.76 -15.26 -2.95
N LYS A 311 19.03 -15.66 -2.76
CA LYS A 311 20.14 -14.69 -2.74
C LYS A 311 20.32 -13.95 -4.06
N ARG A 312 20.11 -14.63 -5.22
CA ARG A 312 20.13 -13.96 -6.54
C ARG A 312 18.99 -12.95 -6.68
N ASP A 313 17.79 -13.30 -6.25
CA ASP A 313 16.62 -12.42 -6.33
C ASP A 313 16.80 -11.17 -5.47
N LEU A 314 17.32 -11.32 -4.24
CA LEU A 314 17.66 -10.18 -3.37
C LEU A 314 18.77 -9.29 -3.96
N ALA A 315 19.79 -9.90 -4.56
CA ALA A 315 20.87 -9.16 -5.21
C ALA A 315 20.38 -8.40 -6.45
N ALA A 316 19.49 -9.00 -7.25
CA ALA A 316 18.86 -8.36 -8.41
C ALA A 316 18.01 -7.16 -7.97
N ASN A 317 17.24 -7.31 -6.89
CA ASN A 317 16.46 -6.21 -6.31
C ASN A 317 17.34 -5.06 -5.80
N GLN A 318 18.44 -5.38 -5.12
CA GLN A 318 19.38 -4.36 -4.66
C GLN A 318 20.04 -3.63 -5.85
N ALA A 319 20.41 -4.36 -6.90
CA ALA A 319 20.98 -3.77 -8.10
C ALA A 319 19.98 -2.84 -8.81
N TYR A 320 18.73 -3.31 -8.93
CA TYR A 320 17.64 -2.51 -9.50
C TYR A 320 17.47 -1.17 -8.79
N TRP A 321 17.23 -1.17 -7.46
CA TRP A 321 16.98 0.07 -6.73
C TRP A 321 18.18 1.02 -6.71
N ARG A 322 19.41 0.49 -6.77
CA ARG A 322 20.63 1.30 -6.87
C ARG A 322 20.66 2.16 -8.14
N GLU A 323 20.05 1.71 -9.26
CA GLU A 323 19.96 2.52 -10.48
C GLU A 323 19.10 3.78 -10.29
N PHE A 324 18.17 3.77 -9.35
CA PHE A 324 17.24 4.85 -9.10
C PHE A 324 17.58 5.72 -7.89
N GLU A 325 18.71 5.45 -7.23
CA GLU A 325 19.18 6.31 -6.14
C GLU A 325 19.46 7.73 -6.66
N GLY A 326 18.85 8.74 -6.00
CA GLY A 326 19.05 10.12 -6.42
C GLY A 326 18.16 11.11 -5.67
N PRO A 327 18.28 12.41 -5.98
CA PRO A 327 17.52 13.47 -5.31
C PRO A 327 16.00 13.29 -5.40
N ALA A 328 15.50 12.79 -6.53
CA ALA A 328 14.06 12.56 -6.72
C ALA A 328 13.52 11.50 -5.75
N ALA A 329 14.23 10.38 -5.59
CA ALA A 329 13.90 9.34 -4.63
C ALA A 329 13.93 9.86 -3.19
N GLN A 330 14.93 10.66 -2.82
CA GLN A 330 15.05 11.27 -1.48
C GLN A 330 13.91 12.22 -1.18
N VAL A 331 13.53 13.09 -2.12
CA VAL A 331 12.38 14.00 -1.98
C VAL A 331 11.09 13.20 -1.83
N SER A 332 10.86 12.20 -2.69
CA SER A 332 9.69 11.33 -2.62
C SER A 332 9.58 10.61 -1.27
N THR A 333 10.66 10.01 -0.79
CA THR A 333 10.71 9.36 0.53
C THR A 333 10.39 10.36 1.66
N THR A 334 10.90 11.58 1.58
CA THR A 334 10.60 12.63 2.57
C THR A 334 9.11 13.00 2.55
N VAL A 335 8.54 13.19 1.37
CA VAL A 335 7.11 13.51 1.20
C VAL A 335 6.24 12.37 1.74
N ASN A 336 6.59 11.12 1.42
CA ASN A 336 5.87 9.95 1.93
C ASN A 336 5.93 9.84 3.46
N ASN A 337 7.09 10.09 4.07
CA ASN A 337 7.24 10.14 5.52
C ASN A 337 6.33 11.19 6.17
N VAL A 338 6.26 12.40 5.60
CA VAL A 338 5.37 13.45 6.09
C VAL A 338 3.91 13.03 5.95
N TYR A 339 3.55 12.44 4.80
CA TYR A 339 2.20 11.93 4.54
C TYR A 339 1.77 10.88 5.58
N LEU A 340 2.60 9.85 5.83
CA LEU A 340 2.31 8.79 6.80
C LEU A 340 2.16 9.34 8.22
N ARG A 341 3.05 10.23 8.65
CA ARG A 341 2.96 10.87 9.98
C ARG A 341 1.71 11.73 10.14
N THR A 342 1.32 12.45 9.10
CA THR A 342 0.12 13.30 9.11
C THR A 342 -1.16 12.46 9.20
N ASN A 343 -1.13 11.23 8.66
CA ASN A 343 -2.24 10.28 8.71
C ASN A 343 -2.12 9.27 9.87
N ASN A 344 -1.64 9.72 11.04
CA ASN A 344 -1.57 8.96 12.29
C ASN A 344 -0.56 7.78 12.29
N GLN A 345 0.33 7.72 11.32
CA GLN A 345 1.45 6.76 11.30
C GLN A 345 2.72 7.47 11.81
N LYS A 346 2.87 7.52 13.15
CA LYS A 346 3.87 8.36 13.83
C LYS A 346 5.32 8.08 13.41
N ASP A 347 5.61 6.83 13.02
CA ASP A 347 6.96 6.40 12.69
C ASP A 347 7.30 6.59 11.18
N GLY A 348 6.36 7.08 10.38
CA GLY A 348 6.54 7.24 8.94
C GLY A 348 6.82 5.91 8.27
N VAL A 349 7.83 5.84 7.37
CA VAL A 349 8.23 4.60 6.69
C VAL A 349 8.74 3.50 7.64
N GLN A 350 9.09 3.83 8.89
CA GLN A 350 9.44 2.83 9.89
C GLN A 350 8.24 1.98 10.34
N SER A 351 7.01 2.42 10.08
CA SER A 351 5.80 1.61 10.32
C SER A 351 5.78 0.32 9.51
N TYR A 352 6.52 0.25 8.39
CA TYR A 352 6.71 -0.99 7.63
C TYR A 352 7.32 -2.12 8.47
N GLY A 353 8.08 -1.79 9.52
CA GLY A 353 8.65 -2.78 10.45
C GLY A 353 7.62 -3.39 11.42
N ARG A 354 6.50 -2.72 11.69
CA ARG A 354 5.45 -3.22 12.59
C ARG A 354 4.66 -4.40 12.02
N MET A 355 4.76 -4.68 10.74
CA MET A 355 4.27 -5.92 10.15
C MET A 355 4.79 -7.14 10.92
N VAL A 356 6.01 -7.08 11.45
CA VAL A 356 6.64 -8.19 12.18
C VAL A 356 5.85 -8.58 13.43
N ASP A 357 5.24 -7.63 14.13
CA ASP A 357 4.41 -7.94 15.30
C ASP A 357 3.16 -8.74 14.92
N LEU A 358 2.57 -8.47 13.76
CA LEU A 358 1.44 -9.22 13.22
C LEU A 358 1.86 -10.61 12.74
N LEU A 359 3.02 -10.71 12.08
CA LEU A 359 3.60 -11.99 11.66
C LEU A 359 3.89 -12.89 12.87
N LEU A 360 4.46 -12.34 13.95
CA LEU A 360 4.71 -13.08 15.20
C LEU A 360 3.42 -13.51 15.88
N ALA A 361 2.36 -12.69 15.82
CA ALA A 361 1.07 -13.05 16.39
C ALA A 361 0.43 -14.20 15.60
N GLU A 362 0.49 -14.17 14.28
CA GLU A 362 -0.02 -15.23 13.41
C GLU A 362 0.79 -16.51 13.54
N TYR A 363 2.14 -16.43 13.54
CA TYR A 363 3.03 -17.57 13.71
C TYR A 363 2.76 -18.33 15.02
N ARG A 364 2.54 -17.59 16.13
CA ARG A 364 2.18 -18.22 17.41
C ARG A 364 0.86 -18.97 17.36
N GLN A 365 -0.13 -18.41 16.68
CA GLN A 365 -1.45 -19.06 16.56
C GLN A 365 -1.34 -20.36 15.77
N VAL A 366 -0.68 -20.34 14.62
CA VAL A 366 -0.46 -21.52 13.79
C VAL A 366 0.39 -22.58 14.53
N TRP A 367 1.43 -22.16 15.24
CA TRP A 367 2.27 -23.06 16.01
C TRP A 367 1.50 -23.73 17.17
N LEU A 368 0.67 -22.97 17.90
CA LEU A 368 -0.15 -23.50 18.98
C LEU A 368 -1.18 -24.50 18.46
N GLU A 369 -1.76 -24.27 17.30
CA GLU A 369 -2.69 -25.17 16.65
C GLU A 369 -2.00 -26.48 16.23
N SER A 370 -0.80 -26.42 15.66
CA SER A 370 -0.04 -27.61 15.27
C SER A 370 0.37 -28.50 16.45
N VAL A 371 0.79 -27.90 17.54
CA VAL A 371 1.14 -28.63 18.78
C VAL A 371 -0.11 -29.29 19.38
N ALA A 372 -1.26 -28.61 19.36
CA ALA A 372 -2.50 -29.18 19.87
C ALA A 372 -3.01 -30.36 19.02
N GLU A 373 -2.81 -30.32 17.70
CA GLU A 373 -3.14 -31.44 16.80
C GLU A 373 -2.22 -32.66 17.03
N GLU A 374 -0.92 -32.45 17.23
CA GLU A 374 0.02 -33.52 17.55
C GLU A 374 -0.32 -34.22 18.88
N ASP A 375 -0.72 -33.47 19.90
CA ASP A 375 -1.14 -34.02 21.20
C ASP A 375 -2.45 -34.82 21.10
N ILE A 376 -3.35 -34.47 20.16
CA ILE A 376 -4.58 -35.21 19.91
C ILE A 376 -4.33 -36.55 19.15
N ILE A 377 -3.34 -36.55 18.25
CA ILE A 377 -2.97 -37.74 17.46
C ILE A 377 -2.19 -38.75 18.32
N MET A 378 -1.47 -38.29 19.34
CA MET A 378 -0.68 -39.17 20.23
C MET A 378 -1.45 -39.71 21.44
N ASN A 379 -2.69 -39.29 21.70
CA ASN A 379 -3.59 -39.78 22.71
C ASN A 379 -4.76 -40.58 22.13
#